data_d291f9e0be6ad8b1f001f658597d50bc
#
_entry.id   d291f9e0be6ad8b1f001f658597d50bc
#
_cell.length_a   1.000
_cell.length_b   1.000
_cell.length_c   1.000
_cell.angle_alpha   90.00
_cell.angle_beta   90.00
_cell.angle_gamma   90.00
#
_symmetry.space_group_name_H-M   'P 1'
#
loop_
_entity.id
_entity.type
_entity.pdbx_description
1 polymer ?
#
loop_
_entity_poly.entity_id
_entity_poly.type
_entity_poly.pdbx_seq_one_letter_code
_entity_poly.pdbx_strand_id
1 'polypeptide(L)'
;MIGILPQFHGVAVHDGWASYARYGEHHGLCNAHHLRELLFLWEEQKQRWAKGLADELRRWNKLVDRAKARGQDHLASAMLKRIEQRYEKLLLAGMRANPPPTPTAERRRGRKKKSKARNLLDRLWVHREHVLRFAHDFRVSFSNKPKGICG
;
A
#
# COMPACT_ATOMS: atom_id res chain seq x y z
N MET A 1 -16.68 -2.90 4.22
CA MET A 1 -16.79 -2.71 4.31
C MET A 1 -16.62 -2.84 4.49
N ILE A 2 -16.18 -2.64 4.25
CA ILE A 2 -15.98 -2.42 4.41
C ILE A 2 -16.04 -2.26 4.72
N GLY A 3 -15.68 -2.13 4.74
CA GLY A 3 -15.86 -1.69 4.98
C GLY A 3 -15.79 -1.13 5.15
N ILE A 4 -15.63 -0.70 5.11
CA ILE A 4 -15.77 0.00 5.07
C ILE A 4 -16.02 0.59 5.09
N LEU A 5 -15.47 0.88 5.14
CA LEU A 5 -15.96 1.74 4.83
C LEU A 5 -16.97 1.74 4.45
N PRO A 6 -17.57 1.90 4.60
CA PRO A 6 -18.66 1.68 4.24
C PRO A 6 -18.95 1.90 3.07
N GLN A 7 -19.00 1.82 2.69
CA GLN A 7 -19.21 1.93 1.77
C GLN A 7 -18.68 2.87 1.09
N PHE A 8 -17.78 2.94 0.90
CA PHE A 8 -17.32 3.69 0.06
C PHE A 8 -17.49 3.18 -1.15
N HIS A 9 -17.76 3.89 -2.04
CA HIS A 9 -17.79 3.51 -3.21
C HIS A 9 -16.67 3.95 -3.79
N GLY A 10 -16.01 3.74 -4.43
CA GLY A 10 -14.95 4.20 -5.05
C GLY A 10 -13.75 4.02 -4.29
N VAL A 11 -12.68 4.54 -4.73
CA VAL A 11 -11.42 4.42 -4.10
C VAL A 11 -11.18 5.59 -3.22
N ALA A 12 -11.02 5.38 -1.97
CA ALA A 12 -10.75 6.45 -1.04
C ALA A 12 -9.27 6.55 -0.80
N VAL A 13 -8.78 7.75 -0.61
CA VAL A 13 -7.42 7.93 -0.21
C VAL A 13 -7.39 7.91 1.29
N HIS A 14 -6.82 6.89 1.84
CA HIS A 14 -6.84 6.74 3.24
C HIS A 14 -5.50 6.70 3.78
N ASP A 15 -5.32 7.46 4.82
CA ASP A 15 -4.23 7.31 5.68
C ASP A 15 -4.77 6.66 6.86
N GLY A 16 -5.85 6.01 6.68
CA GLY A 16 -6.48 5.31 7.73
C GLY A 16 -7.56 6.08 8.43
N TRP A 17 -7.88 7.29 7.98
CA TRP A 17 -8.71 8.10 8.74
C TRP A 17 -9.87 8.65 8.05
N ALA A 18 -10.85 9.03 8.80
CA ALA A 18 -12.05 9.62 8.28
C ALA A 18 -11.78 10.87 7.49
N SER A 19 -10.78 11.61 7.85
CA SER A 19 -10.49 12.82 7.11
C SER A 19 -10.14 12.55 5.66
N TYR A 20 -9.64 11.36 5.39
CA TYR A 20 -9.32 11.02 4.03
C TYR A 20 -10.52 10.48 3.27
N ALA A 21 -11.48 9.97 3.97
CA ALA A 21 -12.65 9.46 3.31
C ALA A 21 -13.32 10.51 2.47
N ARG A 22 -13.12 11.75 2.84
CA ARG A 22 -13.71 12.80 2.08
C ARG A 22 -13.10 12.98 0.74
N TYR A 23 -11.84 12.62 0.59
CA TYR A 23 -11.25 12.78 -0.63
C TYR A 23 -11.50 11.66 -1.55
N GLY A 24 -12.07 10.72 -1.09
CA GLY A 24 -12.27 9.79 -1.48
C GLY A 24 -12.45 8.94 -2.47
N GLU A 25 -13.58 8.86 -2.88
CA GLU A 25 -13.84 7.91 -3.77
C GLU A 25 -13.10 8.08 -5.01
N HIS A 26 -12.52 9.18 -5.27
CA HIS A 26 -11.85 9.39 -6.51
C HIS A 26 -10.40 9.15 -6.46
N HIS A 27 -9.88 8.83 -5.29
CA HIS A 27 -8.45 8.72 -5.14
C HIS A 27 -8.08 7.33 -4.68
N GLY A 28 -7.01 6.82 -5.15
CA GLY A 28 -6.42 5.64 -4.56
C GLY A 28 -5.39 6.07 -3.55
N LEU A 29 -4.76 5.11 -2.93
CA LEU A 29 -3.63 5.41 -2.08
C LEU A 29 -2.46 5.81 -2.96
N CYS A 30 -1.74 6.82 -2.52
CA CYS A 30 -0.63 7.34 -3.29
C CYS A 30 0.60 6.48 -3.06
N ASN A 31 0.99 5.74 -4.07
CA ASN A 31 2.13 4.85 -3.93
C ASN A 31 3.44 5.60 -3.83
N ALA A 32 3.50 6.85 -4.23
CA ALA A 32 4.69 7.65 -4.00
C ALA A 32 4.93 7.85 -2.52
N HIS A 33 3.86 8.06 -1.76
CA HIS A 33 3.98 8.14 -0.31
C HIS A 33 4.42 6.81 0.27
N HIS A 34 3.86 5.73 -0.21
CA HIS A 34 4.23 4.42 0.26
C HIS A 34 5.70 4.15 0.01
N LEU A 35 6.20 4.54 -1.15
CA LEU A 35 7.61 4.36 -1.46
C LEU A 35 8.50 5.13 -0.49
N ARG A 36 8.12 6.35 -0.17
CA ARG A 36 8.91 7.13 0.77
C ARG A 36 8.93 6.50 2.15
N GLU A 37 7.79 6.03 2.61
CA GLU A 37 7.72 5.39 3.92
C GLU A 37 8.51 4.09 3.94
N LEU A 38 8.41 3.32 2.86
CA LEU A 38 9.14 2.06 2.77
C LEU A 38 10.65 2.30 2.75
N LEU A 39 11.09 3.30 2.00
CA LEU A 39 12.50 3.61 1.95
C LEU A 39 13.00 4.15 3.28
N PHE A 40 12.19 4.92 3.99
CA PHE A 40 12.54 5.37 5.32
C PHE A 40 12.79 4.17 6.25
N LEU A 41 11.88 3.21 6.22
CA LEU A 41 12.03 2.03 7.06
C LEU A 41 13.28 1.24 6.70
N TRP A 42 13.60 1.19 5.43
CA TRP A 42 14.83 0.52 5.00
C TRP A 42 16.07 1.28 5.46
N GLU A 43 16.09 2.58 5.23
CA GLU A 43 17.28 3.38 5.50
C GLU A 43 17.50 3.57 7.00
N GLU A 44 16.43 3.83 7.74
CA GLU A 44 16.57 4.12 9.15
C GLU A 44 16.49 2.90 10.05
N GLN A 45 15.74 1.92 9.65
CA GLN A 45 15.50 0.76 10.49
C GLN A 45 15.93 -0.56 9.87
N LYS A 46 16.52 -0.50 8.69
CA LYS A 46 17.04 -1.69 8.01
C LYS A 46 16.01 -2.79 7.82
N GLN A 47 14.79 -2.41 7.55
CA GLN A 47 13.70 -3.36 7.35
C GLN A 47 13.76 -3.89 5.92
N ARG A 48 14.23 -5.10 5.75
CA ARG A 48 14.44 -5.67 4.41
C ARG A 48 13.18 -5.84 3.61
N TRP A 49 12.10 -6.21 4.28
CA TRP A 49 10.84 -6.39 3.56
C TRP A 49 10.40 -5.08 2.91
N ALA A 50 10.69 -3.96 3.58
CA ALA A 50 10.32 -2.66 3.05
C ALA A 50 11.08 -2.33 1.78
N LYS A 51 12.37 -2.63 1.75
CA LYS A 51 13.16 -2.45 0.55
C LYS A 51 12.63 -3.33 -0.58
N GLY A 52 12.33 -4.58 -0.25
CA GLY A 52 11.79 -5.51 -1.23
C GLY A 52 10.50 -5.02 -1.84
N LEU A 53 9.60 -4.54 -1.00
CA LEU A 53 8.31 -4.06 -1.49
C LEU A 53 8.49 -2.78 -2.32
N ALA A 54 9.35 -1.88 -1.89
CA ALA A 54 9.60 -0.66 -2.65
C ALA A 54 10.12 -0.99 -4.04
N ASP A 55 11.05 -1.94 -4.13
CA ASP A 55 11.60 -2.33 -5.41
C ASP A 55 10.55 -2.97 -6.31
N GLU A 56 9.71 -3.81 -5.72
CA GLU A 56 8.66 -4.47 -6.49
C GLU A 56 7.62 -3.46 -6.99
N LEU A 57 7.22 -2.54 -6.14
CA LEU A 57 6.24 -1.54 -6.57
C LEU A 57 6.77 -0.74 -7.77
N ARG A 58 8.03 -0.38 -7.73
CA ARG A 58 8.63 0.32 -8.86
C ARG A 58 8.68 -0.54 -10.10
N ARG A 59 9.02 -1.80 -9.93
CA ARG A 59 9.11 -2.72 -11.04
C ARG A 59 7.73 -2.94 -11.66
N TRP A 60 6.72 -3.11 -10.84
CA TRP A 60 5.36 -3.30 -11.34
C TRP A 60 4.84 -2.05 -12.06
N ASN A 61 5.21 -0.88 -11.57
CA ASN A 61 4.82 0.34 -12.24
C ASN A 61 5.43 0.42 -13.64
N LYS A 62 6.70 0.04 -13.77
CA LYS A 62 7.34 0.00 -15.09
C LYS A 62 6.69 -1.04 -15.98
N LEU A 63 6.31 -2.16 -15.41
CA LEU A 63 5.66 -3.21 -16.18
C LEU A 63 4.35 -2.71 -16.76
N VAL A 64 3.57 -1.99 -15.95
CA VAL A 64 2.32 -1.41 -16.42
C VAL A 64 2.57 -0.37 -17.50
N ASP A 65 3.58 0.48 -17.30
CA ASP A 65 3.92 1.49 -18.29
C ASP A 65 4.30 0.86 -19.63
N ARG A 66 5.06 -0.22 -19.59
CA ARG A 66 5.43 -0.92 -20.81
C ARG A 66 4.23 -1.53 -21.50
N ALA A 67 3.31 -2.09 -20.72
CA ALA A 67 2.10 -2.65 -21.28
C ALA A 67 1.27 -1.57 -21.96
N LYS A 68 1.16 -0.42 -21.32
CA LYS A 68 0.44 0.71 -21.92
C LYS A 68 1.09 1.14 -23.22
N ALA A 69 2.41 1.19 -23.22
CA ALA A 69 3.15 1.61 -24.43
C ALA A 69 2.92 0.66 -25.59
N ARG A 70 2.60 -0.60 -25.30
CA ARG A 70 2.32 -1.56 -26.35
C ARG A 70 0.87 -1.57 -26.76
N GLY A 71 0.08 -0.66 -26.21
CA GLY A 71 -1.34 -0.60 -26.53
C GLY A 71 -2.22 -1.55 -25.75
N GLN A 72 -1.67 -2.18 -24.73
CA GLN A 72 -2.45 -3.07 -23.89
C GLN A 72 -3.25 -2.27 -22.89
N ASP A 73 -4.40 -2.78 -22.50
CA ASP A 73 -5.22 -2.09 -21.51
C ASP A 73 -5.30 -2.88 -20.19
N HIS A 74 -4.63 -4.00 -20.11
CA HIS A 74 -4.59 -4.77 -18.86
C HIS A 74 -3.40 -5.72 -18.89
N LEU A 75 -3.04 -6.22 -17.71
CA LEU A 75 -2.02 -7.24 -17.61
C LEU A 75 -2.68 -8.61 -17.65
N ALA A 76 -1.92 -9.61 -18.02
CA ALA A 76 -2.42 -10.98 -18.03
C ALA A 76 -2.82 -11.39 -16.61
N SER A 77 -3.86 -12.21 -16.52
CA SER A 77 -4.33 -12.68 -15.22
C SER A 77 -3.25 -13.36 -14.41
N ALA A 78 -2.42 -14.15 -15.06
CA ALA A 78 -1.34 -14.85 -14.36
C ALA A 78 -0.35 -13.86 -13.75
N MET A 79 -0.08 -12.78 -14.48
CA MET A 79 0.82 -11.75 -13.96
C MET A 79 0.22 -11.03 -12.77
N LEU A 80 -1.06 -10.69 -12.85
CA LEU A 80 -1.73 -10.05 -11.75
C LEU A 80 -1.71 -10.92 -10.50
N LYS A 81 -1.92 -12.21 -10.68
CA LYS A 81 -1.88 -13.14 -9.57
C LYS A 81 -0.50 -13.17 -8.92
N ARG A 82 0.54 -13.16 -9.74
CA ARG A 82 1.90 -13.13 -9.21
C ARG A 82 2.18 -11.87 -8.42
N ILE A 83 1.70 -10.74 -8.92
CA ILE A 83 1.88 -9.47 -8.24
C ILE A 83 1.20 -9.52 -6.88
N GLU A 84 -0.03 -10.00 -6.84
CA GLU A 84 -0.77 -10.08 -5.59
C GLU A 84 -0.09 -11.00 -4.60
N GLN A 85 0.35 -12.16 -5.07
CA GLN A 85 1.00 -13.12 -4.18
C GLN A 85 2.30 -12.58 -3.63
N ARG A 86 3.08 -11.92 -4.48
CA ARG A 86 4.34 -11.36 -4.04
C ARG A 86 4.14 -10.25 -3.04
N TYR A 87 3.15 -9.40 -3.30
CA TYR A 87 2.80 -8.31 -2.40
C TYR A 87 2.44 -8.86 -1.02
N GLU A 88 1.53 -9.83 -0.98
CA GLU A 88 1.11 -10.40 0.28
C GLU A 88 2.26 -11.09 1.01
N LYS A 89 3.09 -11.77 0.27
CA LYS A 89 4.23 -12.46 0.86
C LYS A 89 5.18 -11.48 1.54
N LEU A 90 5.44 -10.35 0.89
CA LEU A 90 6.30 -9.34 1.47
C LEU A 90 5.69 -8.72 2.71
N LEU A 91 4.37 -8.47 2.68
CA LEU A 91 3.72 -7.93 3.87
C LEU A 91 3.75 -8.92 5.01
N LEU A 92 3.54 -10.19 4.74
CA LEU A 92 3.59 -11.19 5.79
C LEU A 92 4.98 -11.27 6.40
N ALA A 93 6.01 -11.18 5.57
CA ALA A 93 7.38 -11.16 6.09
C ALA A 93 7.58 -9.95 7.00
N GLY A 94 7.04 -8.80 6.60
CA GLY A 94 7.13 -7.62 7.42
C GLY A 94 6.38 -7.76 8.73
N MET A 95 5.22 -8.40 8.68
CA MET A 95 4.43 -8.61 9.89
C MET A 95 5.14 -9.53 10.88
N ARG A 96 5.83 -10.54 10.38
CA ARG A 96 6.61 -11.40 11.25
C ARG A 96 7.75 -10.64 11.91
N ALA A 97 8.33 -9.69 11.20
CA ALA A 97 9.41 -8.90 11.74
C ALA A 97 8.92 -7.80 12.69
N ASN A 98 7.64 -7.44 12.58
CA ASN A 98 7.07 -6.36 13.37
C ASN A 98 5.76 -6.78 13.98
N PRO A 99 5.79 -7.67 14.97
CA PRO A 99 4.55 -8.16 15.55
C PRO A 99 3.81 -7.03 16.27
N PRO A 100 2.50 -7.17 16.45
CA PRO A 100 1.75 -6.15 17.16
C PRO A 100 2.17 -6.13 18.63
N PRO A 101 1.93 -5.01 19.31
CA PRO A 101 2.26 -4.95 20.75
C PRO A 101 1.48 -6.00 21.50
N THR A 102 2.14 -6.67 22.43
CA THR A 102 1.48 -7.69 23.22
C THR A 102 0.84 -7.05 24.44
N PRO A 103 -0.24 -7.64 24.97
CA PRO A 103 -0.82 -7.18 26.20
C PRO A 103 0.14 -7.50 27.36
N THR A 104 0.61 -6.46 28.02
CA THR A 104 1.49 -6.64 29.15
C THR A 104 1.03 -5.76 30.29
N ALA A 105 1.63 -5.95 31.43
CA ALA A 105 1.28 -5.14 32.57
C ALA A 105 1.56 -3.67 32.34
N GLU A 106 2.52 -3.35 31.55
CA GLU A 106 2.82 -1.97 31.26
C GLU A 106 1.70 -1.26 30.57
N ARG A 107 0.84 -2.00 29.93
CA ARG A 107 -0.25 -1.37 29.21
C ARG A 107 -1.24 -0.72 30.11
N ARG A 108 -1.18 -1.01 31.39
CA ARG A 108 -2.09 -0.36 32.30
C ARG A 108 -1.90 1.13 32.34
N ARG A 109 -0.73 1.60 31.98
CA ARG A 109 -0.52 3.02 31.98
C ARG A 109 -0.96 3.65 30.69
N GLY A 110 -1.44 2.89 29.77
CA GLY A 110 -1.87 3.40 28.52
C GLY A 110 -1.56 2.39 27.45
N ARG A 111 -2.09 2.64 26.27
CA ARG A 111 -1.88 1.71 25.20
C ARG A 111 -0.49 1.82 24.64
N LYS A 112 0.14 0.71 24.44
CA LYS A 112 1.45 0.70 23.82
C LYS A 112 1.29 1.02 22.35
N LYS A 113 2.07 1.94 21.87
CA LYS A 113 1.94 2.34 20.46
C LYS A 113 2.56 1.33 19.54
N LYS A 114 1.92 1.14 18.40
CA LYS A 114 2.49 0.33 17.35
C LYS A 114 3.67 1.09 16.73
N SER A 115 4.65 0.36 16.21
CA SER A 115 5.75 0.97 15.53
C SER A 115 5.28 1.55 14.19
N LYS A 116 6.08 2.42 13.62
CA LYS A 116 5.78 2.96 12.30
C LYS A 116 5.69 1.86 11.27
N ALA A 117 6.58 0.88 11.37
CA ALA A 117 6.57 -0.25 10.45
C ALA A 117 5.26 -1.01 10.54
N ARG A 118 4.80 -1.28 11.78
CA ARG A 118 3.55 -2.03 11.93
C ARG A 118 2.35 -1.23 11.43
N ASN A 119 2.34 0.07 11.69
CA ASN A 119 1.25 0.90 11.20
C ASN A 119 1.19 0.91 9.69
N LEU A 120 2.34 1.01 9.04
CA LEU A 120 2.37 0.99 7.59
C LEU A 120 1.93 -0.38 7.06
N LEU A 121 2.39 -1.46 7.68
CA LEU A 121 2.01 -2.81 7.27
C LEU A 121 0.50 -2.99 7.36
N ASP A 122 -0.10 -2.54 8.45
CA ASP A 122 -1.54 -2.67 8.61
C ASP A 122 -2.29 -1.91 7.52
N ARG A 123 -1.85 -0.71 7.20
CA ARG A 123 -2.47 0.06 6.13
C ARG A 123 -2.32 -0.62 4.78
N LEU A 124 -1.12 -1.09 4.49
CA LEU A 124 -0.88 -1.75 3.20
C LEU A 124 -1.68 -3.03 3.07
N TRP A 125 -1.91 -3.71 4.17
CA TRP A 125 -2.70 -4.93 4.14
C TRP A 125 -4.18 -4.63 3.98
N VAL A 126 -4.71 -3.72 4.78
CA VAL A 126 -6.12 -3.40 4.72
C VAL A 126 -6.51 -2.81 3.37
N HIS A 127 -5.64 -1.99 2.80
CA HIS A 127 -5.94 -1.32 1.55
C HIS A 127 -5.22 -1.93 0.35
N ARG A 128 -4.89 -3.21 0.45
CA ARG A 128 -4.07 -3.84 -0.59
C ARG A 128 -4.68 -3.76 -1.98
N GLU A 129 -5.98 -3.78 -2.07
CA GLU A 129 -6.62 -3.65 -3.37
C GLU A 129 -6.39 -2.27 -3.97
N HIS A 130 -6.42 -1.27 -3.13
CA HIS A 130 -6.22 0.10 -3.59
C HIS A 130 -4.76 0.34 -3.98
N VAL A 131 -3.85 -0.23 -3.22
CA VAL A 131 -2.43 -0.08 -3.51
C VAL A 131 -2.08 -0.68 -4.86
N LEU A 132 -2.67 -1.80 -5.20
CA LEU A 132 -2.40 -2.50 -6.44
C LEU A 132 -3.36 -2.13 -7.58
N ARG A 133 -4.24 -1.19 -7.32
CA ARG A 133 -5.25 -0.82 -8.32
C ARG A 133 -4.63 -0.39 -9.64
N PHE A 134 -3.48 0.27 -9.59
CA PHE A 134 -2.83 0.72 -10.82
C PHE A 134 -2.49 -0.44 -11.76
N ALA A 135 -2.23 -1.61 -11.20
CA ALA A 135 -1.91 -2.78 -12.01
C ALA A 135 -3.16 -3.45 -12.55
N HIS A 136 -4.28 -3.34 -11.83
CA HIS A 136 -5.52 -3.96 -12.25
C HIS A 136 -6.34 -3.06 -13.17
N ASP A 137 -6.16 -1.77 -13.07
CA ASP A 137 -6.93 -0.82 -13.86
C ASP A 137 -5.99 0.26 -14.37
N PHE A 138 -5.67 0.21 -15.64
CA PHE A 138 -4.68 1.13 -16.23
C PHE A 138 -5.14 2.58 -16.24
N ARG A 139 -6.39 2.83 -15.92
CA ARG A 139 -6.88 4.20 -15.81
C ARG A 139 -6.44 4.84 -14.49
N VAL A 140 -6.01 4.04 -13.53
CA VAL A 140 -5.57 4.53 -12.23
C VAL A 140 -4.07 4.67 -12.27
N SER A 141 -3.55 5.85 -11.93
CA SER A 141 -2.11 6.05 -11.95
C SER A 141 -1.47 5.42 -10.73
N PHE A 142 -0.20 5.06 -10.87
CA PHE A 142 0.55 4.45 -9.78
C PHE A 142 0.55 5.34 -8.54
N SER A 143 0.78 6.63 -8.71
CA SER A 143 0.86 7.52 -7.57
C SER A 143 -0.46 8.24 -7.35
N ASN A 144 -1.48 7.90 -8.12
CA ASN A 144 -2.74 8.58 -8.07
C ASN A 144 -2.53 10.07 -8.16
N LYS A 145 -1.68 10.47 -9.10
CA LYS A 145 -1.20 11.81 -9.11
C LYS A 145 -1.58 12.45 -10.39
N PRO A 146 -2.59 13.26 -10.41
CA PRO A 146 -2.89 13.99 -11.61
C PRO A 146 -1.83 15.04 -11.72
N LYS A 147 -1.07 14.97 -12.72
CA LYS A 147 -0.18 16.01 -13.01
C LYS A 147 0.52 16.68 -11.89
N GLY A 148 1.40 16.02 -11.31
CA GLY A 148 2.31 16.58 -10.34
C GLY A 148 1.73 16.94 -9.01
N ILE A 149 0.55 16.50 -8.70
CA ILE A 149 -0.05 16.84 -7.47
C ILE A 149 0.31 16.01 -6.31
N CYS A 150 0.41 14.78 -6.43
CA CYS A 150 0.66 13.95 -5.29
C CYS A 150 2.05 14.18 -4.80
N GLY A 151 2.18 14.63 -3.68
CA GLY A 151 3.46 14.91 -3.32
C GLY A 151 3.91 15.60 -2.49
#